data_b1b4ff936bc86b1137a506d2eca38fc3
#
_entry.id   b1b4ff936bc86b1137a506d2eca38fc3
#
_cell.length_a   1.000
_cell.length_b   1.000
_cell.length_c   1.000
_cell.angle_alpha   90.00
_cell.angle_beta   90.00
_cell.angle_gamma   90.00
#
_symmetry.space_group_name_H-M   'P 1'
#
loop_
_entity.id
_entity.type
_entity.pdbx_description
1 polymer ?
#
loop_
_entity_poly.entity_id
_entity_poly.type
_entity_poly.pdbx_seq_one_letter_code
_entity_poly.pdbx_strand_id
1 'polypeptide(L)'
;MKQDLIYRPFLSQLRERKKRKTDECLNEFLQNLYFVIENNIDDSFLNVGFLAKNMAMSRSTLNRKLSNLTGLSANEIIKQRRLQKAILFLGEGKNVSETAYLTGFETPSYFIQCFKDLYKLTPKAFSKCNNSFIYLNNAQNVQVSDPSTSSG
;
A
#
# COMPACT_ATOMS: atom_id res chain seq x y z
N MET A 1 36.46 -38.20 3.17
CA MET A 1 36.57 -36.80 3.64
C MET A 1 36.79 -35.75 2.53
N LYS A 2 37.37 -36.08 1.38
CA LYS A 2 37.48 -35.14 0.26
C LYS A 2 36.22 -34.94 -0.57
N GLN A 3 35.23 -35.81 -0.46
CA GLN A 3 33.95 -35.72 -1.20
C GLN A 3 32.95 -34.70 -0.61
N ASP A 4 32.98 -34.48 0.71
CA ASP A 4 32.09 -33.51 1.38
C ASP A 4 32.41 -32.05 1.02
N LEU A 5 33.64 -31.73 0.69
CA LEU A 5 34.11 -30.40 0.29
C LEU A 5 33.65 -30.00 -1.13
N ILE A 6 33.40 -30.98 -2.01
CA ILE A 6 32.97 -30.75 -3.41
C ILE A 6 31.46 -30.54 -3.50
N TYR A 7 30.68 -31.19 -2.61
CA TYR A 7 29.21 -31.10 -2.61
C TYR A 7 28.64 -29.90 -1.84
N ARG A 8 29.38 -29.34 -0.87
CA ARG A 8 28.94 -28.19 -0.09
C ARG A 8 28.63 -26.93 -0.91
N PRO A 9 29.48 -26.48 -1.85
CA PRO A 9 29.16 -25.32 -2.67
C PRO A 9 27.98 -25.59 -3.62
N PHE A 10 27.80 -26.79 -4.10
CA PHE A 10 26.68 -27.18 -4.94
C PHE A 10 25.33 -27.18 -4.17
N LEU A 11 25.31 -27.70 -2.94
CA LEU A 11 24.14 -27.68 -2.07
C LEU A 11 23.75 -26.24 -1.64
N SER A 12 24.73 -25.38 -1.38
CA SER A 12 24.46 -23.96 -1.08
C SER A 12 23.87 -23.23 -2.28
N GLN A 13 24.38 -23.45 -3.49
CA GLN A 13 23.83 -22.90 -4.73
C GLN A 13 22.40 -23.40 -5.00
N LEU A 14 22.10 -24.66 -4.73
CA LEU A 14 20.74 -25.21 -4.85
C LEU A 14 19.78 -24.59 -3.83
N ARG A 15 20.23 -24.36 -2.61
CA ARG A 15 19.46 -23.67 -1.57
C ARG A 15 19.16 -22.22 -1.96
N GLU A 16 20.15 -21.50 -2.47
CA GLU A 16 19.98 -20.13 -2.95
C GLU A 16 19.04 -20.05 -4.15
N ARG A 17 19.14 -20.95 -5.13
CA ARG A 17 18.23 -21.04 -6.27
C ARG A 17 16.81 -21.33 -5.82
N LYS A 18 16.61 -22.26 -4.88
CA LYS A 18 15.30 -22.58 -4.31
C LYS A 18 14.73 -21.39 -3.54
N LYS A 19 15.56 -20.68 -2.77
CA LYS A 19 15.17 -19.47 -2.04
C LYS A 19 14.75 -18.36 -3.00
N ARG A 20 15.54 -18.05 -4.05
CA ARG A 20 15.20 -17.04 -5.07
C ARG A 20 13.86 -17.35 -5.74
N LYS A 21 13.64 -18.58 -6.16
CA LYS A 21 12.38 -18.99 -6.80
C LYS A 21 11.20 -18.88 -5.84
N THR A 22 11.39 -19.17 -4.56
CA THR A 22 10.36 -18.98 -3.53
C THR A 22 10.07 -17.49 -3.32
N ASP A 23 11.09 -16.65 -3.23
CA ASP A 23 10.96 -15.20 -3.07
C ASP A 23 10.27 -14.56 -4.29
N GLU A 24 10.59 -15.01 -5.51
CA GLU A 24 9.91 -14.59 -6.74
C GLU A 24 8.42 -14.96 -6.73
N CYS A 25 8.07 -16.20 -6.38
CA CYS A 25 6.68 -16.64 -6.28
C CYS A 25 5.90 -15.89 -5.19
N LEU A 26 6.54 -15.56 -4.07
CA LEU A 26 5.93 -14.78 -3.00
C LEU A 26 5.69 -13.33 -3.44
N ASN A 27 6.65 -12.75 -4.14
CA ASN A 27 6.54 -11.40 -4.69
C ASN A 27 5.41 -11.34 -5.74
N GLU A 28 5.35 -12.29 -6.65
CA GLU A 28 4.27 -12.41 -7.65
C GLU A 28 2.89 -12.54 -6.98
N PHE A 29 2.78 -13.36 -5.95
CA PHE A 29 1.54 -13.50 -5.18
C PHE A 29 1.09 -12.16 -4.57
N LEU A 30 1.98 -11.43 -3.92
CA LEU A 30 1.66 -10.14 -3.32
C LEU A 30 1.33 -9.09 -4.39
N GLN A 31 2.03 -9.06 -5.51
CA GLN A 31 1.73 -8.17 -6.63
C GLN A 31 0.32 -8.43 -7.18
N ASN A 32 -0.04 -9.68 -7.40
CA ASN A 32 -1.38 -10.06 -7.84
C ASN A 32 -2.45 -9.66 -6.83
N LEU A 33 -2.20 -9.89 -5.53
CA LEU A 33 -3.11 -9.48 -4.47
C LEU A 33 -3.34 -7.96 -4.48
N TYR A 34 -2.26 -7.18 -4.52
CA TYR A 34 -2.34 -5.73 -4.55
C TYR A 34 -3.02 -5.22 -5.82
N PHE A 35 -2.77 -5.84 -6.97
CA PHE A 35 -3.46 -5.52 -8.21
C PHE A 35 -4.99 -5.72 -8.09
N VAL A 36 -5.44 -6.83 -7.50
CA VAL A 36 -6.87 -7.07 -7.26
C VAL A 36 -7.46 -6.02 -6.31
N ILE A 37 -6.74 -5.68 -5.24
CA ILE A 37 -7.18 -4.65 -4.28
C ILE A 37 -7.30 -3.28 -4.96
N GLU A 38 -6.26 -2.84 -5.66
CA GLU A 38 -6.24 -1.50 -6.29
C GLU A 38 -7.33 -1.31 -7.34
N ASN A 39 -7.65 -2.35 -8.12
CA ASN A 39 -8.71 -2.29 -9.12
C ASN A 39 -10.13 -2.31 -8.55
N ASN A 40 -10.28 -2.63 -7.27
CA ASN A 40 -11.60 -2.73 -6.60
C ASN A 40 -11.66 -1.92 -5.30
N ILE A 41 -10.76 -0.96 -5.14
CA ILE A 41 -10.58 -0.28 -3.85
C ILE A 41 -11.77 0.57 -3.44
N ASP A 42 -12.48 1.12 -4.40
CA ASP A 42 -13.71 1.92 -4.22
C ASP A 42 -14.96 1.07 -4.00
N ASP A 43 -14.87 -0.24 -4.27
CA ASP A 43 -15.98 -1.16 -4.03
C ASP A 43 -16.08 -1.51 -2.53
N SER A 44 -17.16 -1.12 -1.88
CA SER A 44 -17.42 -1.45 -0.48
C SER A 44 -17.57 -2.96 -0.22
N PHE A 45 -17.89 -3.76 -1.25
CA PHE A 45 -17.95 -5.22 -1.17
C PHE A 45 -16.59 -5.92 -1.25
N LEU A 46 -15.51 -5.19 -1.52
CA LEU A 46 -14.17 -5.76 -1.45
C LEU A 46 -13.87 -6.27 -0.03
N ASN A 47 -13.75 -7.57 0.12
CA ASN A 47 -13.50 -8.26 1.38
C ASN A 47 -12.63 -9.50 1.18
N VAL A 48 -12.33 -10.21 2.27
CA VAL A 48 -11.50 -11.43 2.22
C VAL A 48 -12.08 -12.51 1.29
N GLY A 49 -13.40 -12.62 1.21
CA GLY A 49 -14.07 -13.59 0.32
C GLY A 49 -13.88 -13.26 -1.15
N PHE A 50 -13.97 -11.99 -1.49
CA PHE A 50 -13.72 -11.49 -2.83
C PHE A 50 -12.25 -11.74 -3.25
N LEU A 51 -11.30 -11.40 -2.37
CA LEU A 51 -9.88 -11.65 -2.62
C LEU A 51 -9.57 -13.14 -2.75
N ALA A 52 -10.06 -13.97 -1.85
CA ALA A 52 -9.84 -15.41 -1.88
C ALA A 52 -10.32 -16.03 -3.20
N LYS A 53 -11.49 -15.63 -3.68
CA LYS A 53 -12.04 -16.06 -4.96
C LYS A 53 -11.12 -15.67 -6.13
N ASN A 54 -10.67 -14.41 -6.17
CA ASN A 54 -9.78 -13.92 -7.23
C ASN A 54 -8.37 -14.53 -7.19
N MET A 55 -7.92 -14.92 -6.00
CA MET A 55 -6.62 -15.58 -5.79
C MET A 55 -6.71 -17.11 -5.91
N ALA A 56 -7.89 -17.68 -6.25
CA ALA A 56 -8.15 -19.12 -6.32
C ALA A 56 -7.77 -19.88 -5.02
N MET A 57 -8.10 -19.31 -3.87
CA MET A 57 -7.79 -19.83 -2.55
C MET A 57 -9.02 -19.84 -1.64
N SER A 58 -8.99 -20.65 -0.58
CA SER A 58 -9.95 -20.51 0.52
C SER A 58 -9.62 -19.26 1.38
N ARG A 59 -10.62 -18.71 2.08
CA ARG A 59 -10.43 -17.57 2.99
C ARG A 59 -9.36 -17.86 4.06
N SER A 60 -9.39 -19.04 4.63
CA SER A 60 -8.41 -19.47 5.66
C SER A 60 -7.00 -19.60 5.10
N THR A 61 -6.85 -20.17 3.91
CA THR A 61 -5.55 -20.29 3.23
C THR A 61 -4.98 -18.91 2.90
N LEU A 62 -5.81 -18.01 2.37
CA LEU A 62 -5.40 -16.64 2.07
C LEU A 62 -4.93 -15.90 3.33
N ASN A 63 -5.75 -15.89 4.38
CA ASN A 63 -5.40 -15.21 5.64
C ASN A 63 -4.13 -15.77 6.28
N ARG A 64 -3.99 -17.09 6.31
CA ARG A 64 -2.78 -17.75 6.85
C ARG A 64 -1.53 -17.36 6.07
N LYS A 65 -1.62 -17.36 4.73
CA LYS A 65 -0.51 -16.97 3.85
C LYS A 65 -0.14 -15.51 4.05
N LEU A 66 -1.12 -14.61 4.10
CA LEU A 66 -0.90 -13.19 4.35
C LEU A 66 -0.32 -12.91 5.73
N SER A 67 -0.88 -13.54 6.77
CA SER A 67 -0.36 -13.41 8.13
C SER A 67 1.11 -13.85 8.23
N ASN A 68 1.49 -14.94 7.58
CA ASN A 68 2.86 -15.41 7.54
C ASN A 68 3.81 -14.47 6.78
N LEU A 69 3.33 -13.82 5.71
CA LEU A 69 4.14 -12.95 4.87
C LEU A 69 4.22 -11.52 5.38
N THR A 70 3.12 -10.99 5.92
CA THR A 70 2.97 -9.57 6.24
C THR A 70 2.67 -9.29 7.71
N GLY A 71 2.28 -10.31 8.47
CA GLY A 71 1.75 -10.17 9.82
C GLY A 71 0.32 -9.63 9.88
N LEU A 72 -0.36 -9.45 8.74
CA LEU A 72 -1.67 -8.83 8.64
C LEU A 72 -2.70 -9.80 8.03
N SER A 73 -3.96 -9.63 8.43
CA SER A 73 -5.10 -10.27 7.76
C SER A 73 -5.44 -9.57 6.44
N ALA A 74 -6.19 -10.25 5.58
CA ALA A 74 -6.67 -9.67 4.33
C ALA A 74 -7.46 -8.36 4.53
N ASN A 75 -8.33 -8.32 5.54
CA ASN A 75 -9.12 -7.12 5.85
C ASN A 75 -8.25 -5.94 6.31
N GLU A 76 -7.21 -6.21 7.09
CA GLU A 76 -6.25 -5.19 7.51
C GLU A 76 -5.46 -4.63 6.33
N ILE A 77 -5.06 -5.49 5.39
CA ILE A 77 -4.38 -5.06 4.16
C ILE A 77 -5.30 -4.19 3.30
N ILE A 78 -6.56 -4.60 3.07
CA ILE A 78 -7.55 -3.80 2.34
C ILE A 78 -7.70 -2.43 3.01
N LYS A 79 -7.92 -2.41 4.33
CA LYS A 79 -8.07 -1.17 5.10
C LYS A 79 -6.87 -0.25 4.97
N GLN A 80 -5.66 -0.78 5.12
CA GLN A 80 -4.44 0.03 4.95
C GLN A 80 -4.29 0.59 3.54
N ARG A 81 -4.60 -0.19 2.49
CA ARG A 81 -4.55 0.28 1.11
C ARG A 81 -5.57 1.38 0.84
N ARG A 82 -6.78 1.25 1.35
CA ARG A 82 -7.81 2.30 1.29
C ARG A 82 -7.33 3.59 1.95
N LEU A 83 -6.72 3.49 3.14
CA LEU A 83 -6.19 4.65 3.86
C LEU A 83 -4.99 5.29 3.14
N GLN A 84 -4.12 4.51 2.52
CA GLN A 84 -3.02 5.04 1.69
C GLN A 84 -3.55 5.81 0.48
N LYS A 85 -4.58 5.29 -0.19
CA LYS A 85 -5.23 5.99 -1.31
C LYS A 85 -5.96 7.26 -0.86
N ALA A 86 -6.52 7.24 0.34
CA ALA A 86 -7.15 8.42 0.94
C ALA A 86 -6.18 9.60 1.09
N ILE A 87 -4.92 9.34 1.42
CA ILE A 87 -3.89 10.38 1.50
C ILE A 87 -3.76 11.12 0.15
N LEU A 88 -3.78 10.41 -0.98
CA LEU A 88 -3.70 10.99 -2.30
C LEU A 88 -4.90 11.90 -2.58
N PHE A 89 -6.12 11.42 -2.34
CA PHE A 89 -7.33 12.20 -2.55
C PHE A 89 -7.44 13.44 -1.65
N LEU A 90 -7.05 13.30 -0.38
CA LEU A 90 -6.97 14.44 0.53
C LEU A 90 -5.91 15.46 0.07
N GLY A 91 -4.79 14.97 -0.46
CA GLY A 91 -3.74 15.81 -1.05
C GLY A 91 -4.18 16.54 -2.32
N GLU A 92 -5.08 15.94 -3.10
CA GLU A 92 -5.72 16.56 -4.28
C GLU A 92 -6.83 17.57 -3.91
N GLY A 93 -7.12 17.74 -2.63
CA GLY A 93 -8.10 18.69 -2.13
C GLY A 93 -9.54 18.15 -2.04
N LYS A 94 -9.73 16.84 -2.17
CA LYS A 94 -11.05 16.23 -1.96
C LYS A 94 -11.47 16.33 -0.50
N ASN A 95 -12.77 16.51 -0.27
CA ASN A 95 -13.27 16.58 1.10
C ASN A 95 -13.31 15.21 1.78
N VAL A 96 -13.43 15.21 3.11
CA VAL A 96 -13.34 13.98 3.92
C VAL A 96 -14.40 12.96 3.57
N SER A 97 -15.64 13.40 3.38
CA SER A 97 -16.76 12.50 3.04
C SER A 97 -16.60 11.90 1.64
N GLU A 98 -16.23 12.71 0.67
CA GLU A 98 -15.94 12.27 -0.69
C GLU A 98 -14.79 11.25 -0.70
N THR A 99 -13.71 11.54 0.00
CA THR A 99 -12.56 10.64 0.14
C THR A 99 -12.96 9.29 0.74
N ALA A 100 -13.80 9.29 1.78
CA ALA A 100 -14.27 8.05 2.39
C ALA A 100 -14.97 7.14 1.36
N TYR A 101 -15.89 7.68 0.58
CA TYR A 101 -16.63 6.90 -0.43
C TYR A 101 -15.74 6.47 -1.59
N LEU A 102 -14.88 7.33 -2.10
CA LEU A 102 -13.93 7.01 -3.18
C LEU A 102 -12.90 5.94 -2.81
N THR A 103 -12.70 5.74 -1.51
CA THR A 103 -11.79 4.71 -1.00
C THR A 103 -12.54 3.48 -0.45
N GLY A 104 -13.83 3.36 -0.73
CA GLY A 104 -14.63 2.18 -0.42
C GLY A 104 -15.06 2.04 1.04
N PHE A 105 -14.96 3.09 1.85
CA PHE A 105 -15.52 3.08 3.20
C PHE A 105 -17.04 3.32 3.15
N GLU A 106 -17.79 2.51 3.88
CA GLU A 106 -19.25 2.60 3.92
C GLU A 106 -19.73 3.91 4.55
N THR A 107 -19.00 4.42 5.55
CA THR A 107 -19.35 5.66 6.24
C THR A 107 -18.13 6.55 6.48
N PRO A 108 -18.29 7.88 6.36
CA PRO A 108 -17.21 8.81 6.71
C PRO A 108 -16.75 8.71 8.17
N SER A 109 -17.67 8.41 9.09
CA SER A 109 -17.34 8.25 10.51
C SER A 109 -16.35 7.11 10.76
N TYR A 110 -16.59 5.96 10.14
CA TYR A 110 -15.68 4.82 10.25
C TYR A 110 -14.32 5.11 9.56
N PHE A 111 -14.34 5.76 8.40
CA PHE A 111 -13.14 6.23 7.74
C PHE A 111 -12.29 7.13 8.64
N ILE A 112 -12.90 8.15 9.25
CA ILE A 112 -12.20 9.09 10.14
C ILE A 112 -11.55 8.35 11.31
N GLN A 113 -12.26 7.39 11.91
CA GLN A 113 -11.74 6.57 13.00
C GLN A 113 -10.52 5.75 12.54
N CYS A 114 -10.63 5.02 11.45
CA CYS A 114 -9.54 4.21 10.90
C CYS A 114 -8.31 5.06 10.52
N PHE A 115 -8.54 6.22 9.91
CA PHE A 115 -7.49 7.16 9.53
C PHE A 115 -6.75 7.70 10.77
N LYS A 116 -7.49 8.12 11.78
CA LYS A 116 -6.92 8.60 13.04
C LYS A 116 -6.14 7.50 13.78
N ASP A 117 -6.64 6.28 13.79
CA ASP A 117 -5.95 5.16 14.44
C ASP A 117 -4.60 4.85 13.78
N LEU A 118 -4.54 4.93 12.45
CA LEU A 118 -3.30 4.64 11.70
C LEU A 118 -2.32 5.81 11.70
N TYR A 119 -2.78 7.01 11.36
CA TYR A 119 -1.92 8.19 11.15
C TYR A 119 -1.83 9.12 12.36
N LYS A 120 -2.56 8.86 13.45
CA LYS A 120 -2.58 9.64 14.68
C LYS A 120 -3.05 11.09 14.54
N LEU A 121 -3.69 11.42 13.40
CA LEU A 121 -4.35 12.70 13.16
C LEU A 121 -5.61 12.48 12.29
N THR A 122 -6.54 13.42 12.36
CA THR A 122 -7.77 13.34 11.57
C THR A 122 -7.52 13.66 10.09
N PRO A 123 -8.36 13.14 9.16
CA PRO A 123 -8.25 13.49 7.74
C PRO A 123 -8.31 15.01 7.49
N LYS A 124 -9.14 15.73 8.25
CA LYS A 124 -9.26 17.19 8.17
C LYS A 124 -7.97 17.90 8.60
N ALA A 125 -7.34 17.44 9.68
CA ALA A 125 -6.06 17.97 10.13
C ALA A 125 -4.94 17.69 9.13
N PHE A 126 -4.93 16.48 8.55
CA PHE A 126 -3.99 16.10 7.49
C PHE A 126 -4.13 17.00 6.26
N SER A 127 -5.35 17.25 5.77
CA SER A 127 -5.61 18.14 4.62
C SER A 127 -5.10 19.56 4.87
N LYS A 128 -5.28 20.09 6.08
CA LYS A 128 -4.77 21.42 6.44
C LYS A 128 -3.25 21.49 6.44
N CYS A 129 -2.59 20.50 7.02
CA CYS A 129 -1.13 20.40 7.03
C CYS A 129 -0.56 20.26 5.61
N ASN A 130 -1.15 19.41 4.78
CA ASN A 130 -0.71 19.18 3.41
C ASN A 130 -0.89 20.42 2.53
N ASN A 131 -2.00 21.13 2.67
CA ASN A 131 -2.20 22.41 1.99
C ASN A 131 -1.12 23.43 2.38
N SER A 132 -0.75 23.49 3.66
CA SER A 132 0.34 24.38 4.10
C SER A 132 1.68 24.01 3.47
N PHE A 133 1.98 22.70 3.35
CA PHE A 133 3.18 22.21 2.66
C PHE A 133 3.19 22.54 1.17
N ILE A 134 2.06 22.40 0.48
CA ILE A 134 1.91 22.74 -0.95
C ILE A 134 2.11 24.24 -1.15
N TYR A 135 1.52 25.08 -0.29
CA TYR A 135 1.71 26.53 -0.37
C TYR A 135 3.16 26.95 -0.12
N LEU A 136 3.84 26.33 0.85
CA LEU A 136 5.25 26.60 1.14
C LEU A 136 6.17 26.17 0.00
N ASN A 137 5.95 25.00 -0.58
CA ASN A 137 6.73 24.50 -1.71
C ASN A 137 6.49 25.32 -2.99
N ASN A 138 5.24 25.73 -3.24
CA ASN A 138 4.92 26.59 -4.37
C ASN A 138 5.51 28.00 -4.20
N ALA A 139 5.52 28.53 -2.99
CA ALA A 139 6.17 29.81 -2.71
C ALA A 139 7.69 29.75 -2.90
N GLN A 140 8.33 28.64 -2.56
CA GLN A 140 9.76 28.41 -2.80
C GLN A 140 10.08 28.22 -4.29
N ASN A 141 9.22 27.53 -5.04
CA ASN A 141 9.39 27.36 -6.49
C ASN A 141 9.18 28.65 -7.28
N VAL A 142 8.34 29.56 -6.80
CA VAL A 142 8.16 30.89 -7.40
C VAL A 142 9.41 31.76 -7.19
N GLN A 143 10.17 31.54 -6.12
CA GLN A 143 11.44 32.25 -5.90
C GLN A 143 12.62 31.68 -6.68
N VAL A 144 12.54 30.41 -7.11
CA VAL A 144 13.60 29.75 -7.91
C VAL A 144 13.49 30.08 -9.40
N SER A 145 12.35 30.54 -9.85
CA SER A 145 12.19 31.13 -11.23
C SER A 145 12.69 32.57 -11.30
N ASP A 146 13.81 32.82 -10.68
CA ASP A 146 14.39 34.14 -10.56
C ASP A 146 14.94 34.63 -11.89
N PRO A 147 14.70 35.90 -12.22
CA PRO A 147 15.06 36.49 -13.47
C PRO A 147 16.56 36.81 -13.60
N SER A 148 17.40 35.85 -13.32
CA SER A 148 18.83 35.97 -13.66
C SER A 148 19.07 36.08 -15.17
N THR A 149 18.03 36.02 -15.96
CA THR A 149 18.04 36.16 -17.41
C THR A 149 17.79 37.59 -17.89
N SER A 150 17.63 38.55 -16.99
CA SER A 150 17.34 39.91 -17.35
C SER A 150 18.59 40.78 -17.63
N SER A 151 19.77 40.22 -17.63
CA SER A 151 20.96 40.89 -18.09
C SER A 151 21.14 40.69 -19.58
N GLY A 152 20.33 41.39 -20.33
CA GLY A 152 20.54 41.54 -21.77
C GLY A 152 21.61 42.55 -22.07
#